data_3c674fd7ccb249c9c2ebc6a70b49803a
#
_entry.id   3c674fd7ccb249c9c2ebc6a70b49803a
#
_cell.length_a   1.000
_cell.length_b   1.000
_cell.length_c   1.000
_cell.angle_alpha   90.00
_cell.angle_beta   90.00
_cell.angle_gamma   90.00
#
_symmetry.space_group_name_H-M   'P 1'
#
loop_
_entity.id
_entity.type
_entity.pdbx_description
1 polymer ?
#
loop_
_entity_poly.entity_id
_entity_poly.type
_entity_poly.pdbx_seq_one_letter_code
_entity_poly.pdbx_strand_id
1 'polypeptide(L)'
;MFRKSVSFIRNHILTKKTANILLLFILAYALGTAAGSAEKHFRAAGASSEFPTEESAPVSAEGNWGLSFQEEGQTPVGNADFEELAKYDAYYADDTDEKVLYLTFDAGYENGNTEPILDALKKHGVSATFFVVGTYIESEPDLIRRMVEEGHTVGNHTWHHPDMSQIATKDSFCQELEAVEDAYREITGQDMTKYYRPPQGKYSESNLQMAQELGYKTFFWSLAYVDWYQDDQPAREEAFDKLLGRIHPGAIVLLHSTSSTNAEIMDELLTKWEEMGYTVRPLKELAE
;
A
#
# COMPACT_ATOMS: atom_id res chain seq x y z
N MET A 1 -45.47 35.05 43.75
CA MET A 1 -45.99 33.80 43.11
C MET A 1 -45.15 33.34 41.94
N PHE A 2 -44.38 34.15 41.27
CA PHE A 2 -43.56 33.78 40.07
C PHE A 2 -42.29 32.93 40.35
N ARG A 3 -41.69 32.98 41.52
CA ARG A 3 -40.44 32.22 41.81
C ARG A 3 -40.61 30.71 42.01
N LYS A 4 -41.78 30.24 42.45
CA LYS A 4 -42.04 28.79 42.65
C LYS A 4 -42.33 28.05 41.34
N SER A 5 -42.94 28.68 40.37
CA SER A 5 -43.26 28.06 39.06
C SER A 5 -42.02 27.82 38.18
N VAL A 6 -41.01 28.71 38.24
CA VAL A 6 -39.79 28.55 37.46
C VAL A 6 -38.89 27.43 37.99
N SER A 7 -38.86 27.21 39.30
CA SER A 7 -38.11 26.10 39.94
C SER A 7 -38.71 24.73 39.59
N PHE A 8 -40.04 24.61 39.55
CA PHE A 8 -40.71 23.36 39.21
C PHE A 8 -40.50 22.95 37.72
N ILE A 9 -40.59 23.92 36.79
CA ILE A 9 -40.37 23.67 35.38
C ILE A 9 -38.89 23.28 35.10
N ARG A 10 -37.93 23.93 35.76
CA ARG A 10 -36.49 23.65 35.61
C ARG A 10 -36.11 22.25 36.08
N ASN A 11 -36.68 21.81 37.24
CA ASN A 11 -36.45 20.48 37.78
C ASN A 11 -37.11 19.37 36.96
N HIS A 12 -38.28 19.63 36.36
CA HIS A 12 -38.99 18.66 35.52
C HIS A 12 -38.33 18.48 34.16
N ILE A 13 -37.77 19.53 33.55
CA ILE A 13 -37.00 19.47 32.30
C ILE A 13 -35.64 18.78 32.54
N LEU A 14 -34.99 19.01 33.68
CA LEU A 14 -33.72 18.36 34.00
C LEU A 14 -33.89 16.85 34.20
N THR A 15 -34.94 16.42 34.87
CA THR A 15 -35.24 14.98 35.10
C THR A 15 -35.61 14.24 33.78
N LYS A 16 -36.34 14.90 32.88
CA LYS A 16 -36.64 14.30 31.57
C LYS A 16 -35.39 14.17 30.69
N LYS A 17 -34.48 15.14 30.70
CA LYS A 17 -33.20 15.05 29.98
C LYS A 17 -32.29 13.94 30.52
N THR A 18 -32.20 13.80 31.85
CA THR A 18 -31.40 12.74 32.48
C THR A 18 -32.01 11.36 32.22
N ALA A 19 -33.36 11.22 32.25
CA ALA A 19 -34.02 9.97 31.92
C ALA A 19 -33.82 9.56 30.46
N ASN A 20 -33.86 10.49 29.50
CA ASN A 20 -33.61 10.21 28.08
C ASN A 20 -32.14 9.82 27.83
N ILE A 21 -31.20 10.45 28.50
CA ILE A 21 -29.77 10.08 28.40
C ILE A 21 -29.54 8.67 28.96
N LEU A 22 -30.13 8.33 30.08
CA LEU A 22 -30.03 6.98 30.65
C LEU A 22 -30.64 5.91 29.71
N LEU A 23 -31.76 6.22 29.09
CA LEU A 23 -32.42 5.34 28.14
C LEU A 23 -31.53 5.08 26.87
N LEU A 24 -30.85 6.11 26.37
CA LEU A 24 -29.90 5.99 25.26
C LEU A 24 -28.69 5.13 25.62
N PHE A 25 -28.14 5.25 26.85
CA PHE A 25 -27.06 4.40 27.31
C PHE A 25 -27.50 2.93 27.49
N ILE A 26 -28.70 2.67 27.97
CA ILE A 26 -29.23 1.31 28.10
C ILE A 26 -29.46 0.69 26.70
N LEU A 27 -29.95 1.46 25.72
CA LEU A 27 -30.13 1.00 24.35
C LEU A 27 -28.79 0.68 23.66
N ALA A 28 -27.79 1.54 23.84
CA ALA A 28 -26.45 1.33 23.33
C ALA A 28 -25.77 0.09 23.95
N TYR A 29 -25.94 -0.11 25.27
CA TYR A 29 -25.44 -1.29 25.95
C TYR A 29 -26.13 -2.58 25.48
N ALA A 30 -27.44 -2.57 25.29
CA ALA A 30 -28.20 -3.72 24.79
C ALA A 30 -27.81 -4.09 23.34
N LEU A 31 -27.58 -3.09 22.49
CA LEU A 31 -27.10 -3.31 21.13
C LEU A 31 -25.66 -3.83 21.10
N GLY A 32 -24.79 -3.31 21.97
CA GLY A 32 -23.40 -3.77 22.11
C GLY A 32 -23.31 -5.22 22.60
N THR A 33 -24.15 -5.62 23.56
CA THR A 33 -24.19 -7.01 24.06
C THR A 33 -24.77 -7.99 23.04
N ALA A 34 -25.74 -7.57 22.22
CA ALA A 34 -26.31 -8.38 21.15
C ALA A 34 -25.26 -8.63 20.04
N ALA A 35 -24.48 -7.61 19.66
CA ALA A 35 -23.38 -7.75 18.71
C ALA A 35 -22.26 -8.67 19.24
N GLY A 36 -21.85 -8.49 20.49
CA GLY A 36 -20.83 -9.34 21.13
C GLY A 36 -21.26 -10.80 21.33
N SER A 37 -22.57 -11.06 21.47
CA SER A 37 -23.10 -12.42 21.55
C SER A 37 -23.13 -13.11 20.19
N ALA A 38 -23.40 -12.38 19.11
CA ALA A 38 -23.32 -12.89 17.74
C ALA A 38 -21.89 -13.29 17.35
N GLU A 39 -20.92 -12.48 17.75
CA GLU A 39 -19.49 -12.74 17.49
C GLU A 39 -18.95 -13.98 18.23
N LYS A 40 -19.42 -14.20 19.50
CA LYS A 40 -19.09 -15.42 20.26
C LYS A 40 -19.70 -16.70 19.68
N HIS A 41 -20.91 -16.64 19.13
CA HIS A 41 -21.53 -17.79 18.47
C HIS A 41 -20.86 -18.14 17.13
N PHE A 42 -20.30 -17.16 16.41
CA PHE A 42 -19.53 -17.42 15.18
C PHE A 42 -18.16 -18.04 15.48
N ARG A 43 -17.50 -17.69 16.62
CA ARG A 43 -16.20 -18.29 17.01
C ARG A 43 -16.29 -19.72 17.58
N ALA A 44 -17.44 -20.13 18.10
CA ALA A 44 -17.61 -21.46 18.70
C ALA A 44 -17.94 -22.58 17.69
N ALA A 45 -18.23 -22.26 16.43
CA ALA A 45 -18.60 -23.21 15.39
C ALA A 45 -17.46 -23.56 14.42
N GLY A 46 -16.24 -23.09 14.66
CA GLY A 46 -15.11 -23.24 13.74
C GLY A 46 -13.89 -23.94 14.35
N ALA A 47 -14.03 -25.09 14.98
CA ALA A 47 -12.86 -25.87 15.41
C ALA A 47 -12.99 -27.31 14.90
N SER A 48 -12.61 -27.53 13.65
CA SER A 48 -12.02 -28.79 13.19
C SER A 48 -11.20 -28.49 11.92
N SER A 49 -9.91 -28.70 12.06
CA SER A 49 -8.88 -28.60 11.07
C SER A 49 -9.08 -29.61 9.95
N GLU A 50 -9.33 -29.14 8.77
CA GLU A 50 -8.86 -29.73 7.52
C GLU A 50 -8.82 -28.57 6.52
N PHE A 51 -7.60 -28.19 6.10
CA PHE A 51 -7.42 -27.27 4.99
C PHE A 51 -7.89 -27.98 3.72
N PRO A 52 -8.96 -27.52 3.05
CA PRO A 52 -9.19 -27.95 1.69
C PRO A 52 -8.08 -27.32 0.84
N THR A 53 -7.36 -28.14 0.11
CA THR A 53 -6.66 -27.71 -1.10
C THR A 53 -7.73 -27.18 -2.04
N GLU A 54 -8.01 -25.88 -2.02
CA GLU A 54 -8.82 -25.25 -3.03
C GLU A 54 -8.00 -25.24 -4.33
N GLU A 55 -8.44 -26.05 -5.25
CA GLU A 55 -8.13 -25.98 -6.65
C GLU A 55 -8.44 -24.55 -7.11
N SER A 56 -7.38 -23.77 -7.43
CA SER A 56 -7.49 -22.36 -7.80
C SER A 56 -8.37 -22.23 -9.05
N ALA A 57 -9.58 -21.73 -8.87
CA ALA A 57 -10.36 -21.23 -9.99
C ALA A 57 -9.58 -20.06 -10.64
N PRO A 58 -9.56 -19.94 -11.98
CA PRO A 58 -8.91 -18.83 -12.65
C PRO A 58 -9.60 -17.54 -12.18
N VAL A 59 -8.85 -16.69 -11.49
CA VAL A 59 -9.30 -15.37 -11.08
C VAL A 59 -9.39 -14.53 -12.36
N SER A 60 -10.57 -14.01 -12.66
CA SER A 60 -10.73 -13.08 -13.79
C SER A 60 -9.81 -11.89 -13.62
N ALA A 61 -9.09 -11.51 -14.67
CA ALA A 61 -8.07 -10.46 -14.69
C ALA A 61 -8.60 -9.02 -14.47
N GLU A 62 -9.82 -8.85 -14.01
CA GLU A 62 -10.41 -7.56 -13.66
C GLU A 62 -10.56 -7.42 -12.15
N GLY A 63 -9.87 -6.45 -11.55
CA GLY A 63 -10.09 -6.14 -10.14
C GLY A 63 -8.85 -5.71 -9.38
N ASN A 64 -8.50 -6.44 -8.35
CA ASN A 64 -7.34 -6.17 -7.50
C ASN A 64 -6.17 -7.05 -7.89
N TRP A 65 -4.97 -6.49 -7.93
CA TRP A 65 -3.74 -7.27 -8.03
C TRP A 65 -3.63 -8.24 -6.85
N GLY A 66 -3.43 -9.52 -7.13
CA GLY A 66 -3.34 -10.58 -6.15
C GLY A 66 -2.23 -11.58 -6.47
N LEU A 67 -1.63 -12.15 -5.43
CA LEU A 67 -0.53 -13.09 -5.52
C LEU A 67 -0.87 -14.39 -4.78
N SER A 68 -0.52 -15.52 -5.40
CA SER A 68 -0.58 -16.84 -4.79
C SER A 68 0.83 -17.40 -4.65
N PHE A 69 1.32 -17.49 -3.41
CA PHE A 69 2.63 -18.04 -3.09
C PHE A 69 2.52 -19.58 -3.06
N GLN A 70 3.26 -20.26 -3.94
CA GLN A 70 3.22 -21.71 -4.08
C GLN A 70 4.38 -22.37 -3.31
N GLU A 71 5.60 -21.88 -3.54
CA GLU A 71 6.83 -22.41 -2.96
C GLU A 71 7.71 -21.25 -2.48
N GLU A 72 8.47 -21.48 -1.42
CA GLU A 72 9.45 -20.52 -0.91
C GLU A 72 10.56 -20.28 -1.95
N GLY A 73 10.95 -19.02 -2.13
CA GLY A 73 12.01 -18.65 -3.07
C GLY A 73 11.63 -18.70 -4.55
N GLN A 74 10.36 -18.95 -4.87
CA GLN A 74 9.85 -18.95 -6.24
C GLN A 74 8.93 -17.74 -6.50
N THR A 75 8.93 -17.29 -7.76
CA THR A 75 8.03 -16.22 -8.19
C THR A 75 6.58 -16.65 -7.96
N PRO A 76 5.78 -15.87 -7.19
CA PRO A 76 4.39 -16.19 -6.96
C PRO A 76 3.57 -16.05 -8.23
N VAL A 77 2.47 -16.80 -8.29
CA VAL A 77 1.51 -16.68 -9.39
C VAL A 77 0.66 -15.44 -9.16
N GLY A 78 0.69 -14.50 -10.12
CA GLY A 78 -0.21 -13.35 -10.18
C GLY A 78 -1.58 -13.71 -10.76
N ASN A 79 -2.56 -12.84 -10.58
CA ASN A 79 -3.86 -12.97 -11.25
C ASN A 79 -3.84 -12.48 -12.72
N ALA A 80 -2.71 -12.01 -13.21
CA ALA A 80 -2.35 -11.88 -14.61
C ALA A 80 -0.90 -12.37 -14.77
N ASP A 81 -0.58 -13.01 -15.87
CA ASP A 81 0.75 -13.54 -16.14
C ASP A 81 1.66 -12.51 -16.83
N PHE A 82 2.94 -12.88 -17.05
CA PHE A 82 3.92 -12.00 -17.70
C PHE A 82 3.50 -11.60 -19.13
N GLU A 83 2.93 -12.53 -19.91
CA GLU A 83 2.52 -12.26 -21.30
C GLU A 83 1.31 -11.31 -21.35
N GLU A 84 0.37 -11.47 -20.42
CA GLU A 84 -0.79 -10.60 -20.31
C GLU A 84 -0.40 -9.17 -19.94
N LEU A 85 0.44 -9.01 -18.92
CA LEU A 85 0.93 -7.70 -18.47
C LEU A 85 1.84 -7.03 -19.49
N ALA A 86 2.70 -7.79 -20.18
CA ALA A 86 3.62 -7.25 -21.19
C ALA A 86 2.89 -6.54 -22.34
N LYS A 87 1.65 -6.92 -22.67
CA LYS A 87 0.83 -6.24 -23.69
C LYS A 87 0.59 -4.76 -23.37
N TYR A 88 0.70 -4.40 -22.09
CA TYR A 88 0.41 -3.07 -21.55
C TYR A 88 1.64 -2.40 -20.93
N ASP A 89 2.86 -2.87 -21.21
CA ASP A 89 4.08 -2.41 -20.54
C ASP A 89 3.93 -2.46 -19.00
N ALA A 90 3.34 -3.54 -18.49
CA ALA A 90 3.11 -3.76 -17.06
C ALA A 90 3.97 -4.91 -16.54
N TYR A 91 4.45 -4.78 -15.30
CA TYR A 91 5.42 -5.67 -14.68
C TYR A 91 5.03 -5.98 -13.24
N TYR A 92 5.29 -7.20 -12.76
CA TYR A 92 5.16 -7.55 -11.33
C TYR A 92 6.39 -8.25 -10.77
N ALA A 93 7.24 -8.77 -11.63
CA ALA A 93 8.55 -9.37 -11.34
C ALA A 93 9.39 -9.33 -12.62
N ASP A 94 10.67 -9.65 -12.51
CA ASP A 94 11.55 -9.99 -13.61
C ASP A 94 11.56 -11.52 -13.81
N ASP A 95 11.42 -11.99 -15.04
CA ASP A 95 11.48 -13.43 -15.38
C ASP A 95 12.95 -13.86 -15.51
N THR A 96 13.62 -14.01 -14.37
CA THR A 96 15.05 -14.31 -14.31
C THR A 96 15.38 -15.27 -13.18
N ASP A 97 16.44 -16.07 -13.35
CA ASP A 97 17.04 -16.89 -12.29
C ASP A 97 18.13 -16.13 -11.50
N GLU A 98 18.47 -14.89 -11.92
CA GLU A 98 19.46 -14.08 -11.21
C GLU A 98 18.89 -13.60 -9.88
N LYS A 99 19.68 -13.69 -8.82
CA LYS A 99 19.31 -13.15 -7.50
C LYS A 99 19.38 -11.64 -7.48
N VAL A 100 18.48 -11.02 -8.24
CA VAL A 100 18.23 -9.58 -8.24
C VAL A 100 16.88 -9.29 -7.61
N LEU A 101 16.72 -8.12 -7.04
CA LEU A 101 15.45 -7.60 -6.57
C LEU A 101 15.36 -6.10 -6.88
N TYR A 102 14.13 -5.63 -6.99
CA TYR A 102 13.79 -4.23 -7.26
C TYR A 102 12.98 -3.70 -6.09
N LEU A 103 13.62 -2.83 -5.29
CA LEU A 103 12.99 -2.30 -4.08
C LEU A 103 12.13 -1.09 -4.41
N THR A 104 10.89 -1.12 -3.97
CA THR A 104 9.93 -0.05 -4.23
C THR A 104 9.15 0.31 -2.97
N PHE A 105 8.79 1.59 -2.85
CA PHE A 105 8.01 2.13 -1.75
C PHE A 105 6.80 2.88 -2.28
N ASP A 106 5.63 2.66 -1.67
CA ASP A 106 4.48 3.54 -1.84
C ASP A 106 4.51 4.58 -0.71
N ALA A 107 4.44 5.87 -1.09
CA ALA A 107 4.57 7.00 -0.20
C ALA A 107 3.30 7.86 -0.25
N GLY A 108 2.41 7.64 0.73
CA GLY A 108 1.12 8.32 0.83
C GLY A 108 1.14 9.59 1.69
N TYR A 109 1.93 9.59 2.75
CA TYR A 109 2.15 10.71 3.67
C TYR A 109 3.48 10.50 4.44
N GLU A 110 4.00 11.55 5.10
CA GLU A 110 5.21 11.47 5.91
C GLU A 110 4.86 11.40 7.40
N ASN A 111 5.59 10.57 8.14
CA ASN A 111 5.45 10.41 9.58
C ASN A 111 6.78 10.18 10.30
N GLY A 112 7.89 10.57 9.69
CA GLY A 112 9.25 10.46 10.23
C GLY A 112 9.98 9.17 9.85
N ASN A 113 9.40 8.32 9.02
CA ASN A 113 9.99 7.03 8.65
C ASN A 113 10.75 7.04 7.32
N THR A 114 10.50 7.98 6.42
CA THR A 114 11.19 8.04 5.12
C THR A 114 12.67 8.37 5.25
N GLU A 115 13.06 9.31 6.13
CA GLU A 115 14.48 9.66 6.30
C GLU A 115 15.34 8.48 6.75
N PRO A 116 14.97 7.69 7.80
CA PRO A 116 15.73 6.49 8.18
C PRO A 116 15.83 5.44 7.06
N ILE A 117 14.78 5.30 6.24
CA ILE A 117 14.80 4.40 5.08
C ILE A 117 15.84 4.89 4.06
N LEU A 118 15.82 6.18 3.70
CA LEU A 118 16.80 6.76 2.78
C LEU A 118 18.23 6.65 3.31
N ASP A 119 18.44 6.86 4.62
CA ASP A 119 19.76 6.68 5.26
C ASP A 119 20.27 5.25 5.12
N ALA A 120 19.42 4.25 5.29
CA ALA A 120 19.78 2.85 5.12
C ALA A 120 20.10 2.53 3.65
N LEU A 121 19.27 2.99 2.70
CA LEU A 121 19.51 2.81 1.26
C LEU A 121 20.87 3.42 0.84
N LYS A 122 21.14 4.63 1.31
CA LYS A 122 22.41 5.32 1.06
C LYS A 122 23.61 4.58 1.64
N LYS A 123 23.49 4.05 2.86
CA LYS A 123 24.55 3.27 3.52
C LYS A 123 24.93 2.04 2.70
N HIS A 124 23.95 1.35 2.11
CA HIS A 124 24.16 0.18 1.26
C HIS A 124 24.47 0.52 -0.20
N GLY A 125 24.37 1.79 -0.60
CA GLY A 125 24.63 2.25 -1.97
C GLY A 125 23.61 1.71 -2.97
N VAL A 126 22.37 1.47 -2.55
CA VAL A 126 21.30 0.93 -3.38
C VAL A 126 20.27 2.00 -3.75
N SER A 127 19.71 1.88 -4.96
CA SER A 127 18.63 2.74 -5.44
C SER A 127 17.29 2.04 -5.35
N ALA A 128 16.26 2.76 -4.94
CA ALA A 128 14.87 2.31 -4.89
C ALA A 128 13.97 3.19 -5.76
N THR A 129 12.73 2.77 -5.97
CA THR A 129 11.69 3.59 -6.60
C THR A 129 10.63 3.94 -5.57
N PHE A 130 10.32 5.23 -5.43
CA PHE A 130 9.27 5.74 -4.56
C PHE A 130 8.07 6.17 -5.41
N PHE A 131 6.96 5.48 -5.31
CA PHE A 131 5.70 5.86 -5.93
C PHE A 131 4.95 6.82 -5.00
N VAL A 132 4.87 8.08 -5.39
CA VAL A 132 4.36 9.15 -4.52
C VAL A 132 2.98 9.63 -4.95
N VAL A 133 2.13 9.94 -3.97
CA VAL A 133 0.82 10.57 -4.21
C VAL A 133 0.91 12.10 -4.12
N GLY A 134 -0.13 12.79 -4.61
CA GLY A 134 -0.20 14.25 -4.60
C GLY A 134 0.03 14.87 -3.22
N THR A 135 -0.60 14.33 -2.17
CA THR A 135 -0.43 14.83 -0.79
C THR A 135 1.00 14.72 -0.29
N TYR A 136 1.71 13.64 -0.63
CA TYR A 136 3.10 13.46 -0.25
C TYR A 136 4.03 14.45 -0.98
N ILE A 137 3.88 14.56 -2.30
CA ILE A 137 4.76 15.44 -3.10
C ILE A 137 4.58 16.93 -2.76
N GLU A 138 3.36 17.34 -2.39
CA GLU A 138 3.09 18.71 -1.95
C GLU A 138 3.69 19.01 -0.56
N SER A 139 3.58 18.07 0.38
CA SER A 139 4.02 18.29 1.77
C SER A 139 5.52 18.12 1.96
N GLU A 140 6.18 17.29 1.15
CA GLU A 140 7.55 16.84 1.37
C GLU A 140 8.52 17.15 0.20
N PRO A 141 8.57 18.39 -0.31
CA PRO A 141 9.42 18.72 -1.46
C PRO A 141 10.91 18.49 -1.20
N ASP A 142 11.36 18.59 0.05
CA ASP A 142 12.76 18.35 0.40
C ASP A 142 13.12 16.87 0.35
N LEU A 143 12.20 15.97 0.75
CA LEU A 143 12.39 14.53 0.61
C LEU A 143 12.38 14.10 -0.87
N ILE A 144 11.53 14.72 -1.70
CA ILE A 144 11.55 14.48 -3.16
C ILE A 144 12.91 14.87 -3.76
N ARG A 145 13.45 16.04 -3.40
CA ARG A 145 14.80 16.44 -3.86
C ARG A 145 15.85 15.46 -3.37
N ARG A 146 15.82 15.07 -2.09
CA ARG A 146 16.74 14.10 -1.51
C ARG A 146 16.70 12.76 -2.24
N MET A 147 15.52 12.23 -2.54
CA MET A 147 15.37 10.99 -3.32
C MET A 147 16.09 11.08 -4.67
N VAL A 148 15.88 12.17 -5.40
CA VAL A 148 16.51 12.40 -6.71
C VAL A 148 18.03 12.57 -6.59
N GLU A 149 18.49 13.36 -5.63
CA GLU A 149 19.93 13.60 -5.40
C GLU A 149 20.68 12.34 -4.97
N GLU A 150 20.04 11.42 -4.26
CA GLU A 150 20.62 10.15 -3.83
C GLU A 150 20.45 9.04 -4.89
N GLY A 151 19.89 9.36 -6.07
CA GLY A 151 19.80 8.45 -7.23
C GLY A 151 18.61 7.50 -7.20
N HIS A 152 17.60 7.77 -6.37
CA HIS A 152 16.35 7.05 -6.38
C HIS A 152 15.45 7.53 -7.53
N THR A 153 14.53 6.68 -7.96
CA THR A 153 13.48 7.06 -8.92
C THR A 153 12.23 7.47 -8.16
N VAL A 154 11.65 8.61 -8.53
CA VAL A 154 10.31 9.00 -8.07
C VAL A 154 9.32 8.62 -9.16
N GLY A 155 8.37 7.76 -8.84
CA GLY A 155 7.30 7.27 -9.70
C GLY A 155 5.94 7.85 -9.29
N ASN A 156 4.97 7.69 -10.16
CA ASN A 156 3.63 8.24 -10.02
C ASN A 156 2.67 7.27 -9.35
N HIS A 157 2.04 7.69 -8.25
CA HIS A 157 1.01 6.91 -7.54
C HIS A 157 -0.34 7.64 -7.52
N THR A 158 -0.60 8.50 -8.51
CA THR A 158 -1.75 9.37 -8.69
C THR A 158 -1.82 10.54 -7.70
N TRP A 159 -2.64 11.54 -8.02
CA TRP A 159 -2.78 12.70 -7.16
C TRP A 159 -3.62 12.44 -5.91
N HIS A 160 -4.80 11.80 -6.07
CA HIS A 160 -5.75 11.59 -4.98
C HIS A 160 -5.80 10.14 -4.45
N HIS A 161 -5.00 9.23 -5.00
CA HIS A 161 -5.02 7.81 -4.67
C HIS A 161 -6.40 7.14 -4.87
N PRO A 162 -7.12 7.41 -5.97
CA PRO A 162 -8.43 6.81 -6.21
C PRO A 162 -8.34 5.35 -6.67
N ASP A 163 -9.47 4.67 -6.69
CA ASP A 163 -9.61 3.41 -7.42
C ASP A 163 -9.59 3.71 -8.94
N MET A 164 -8.42 3.60 -9.55
CA MET A 164 -8.21 3.93 -10.95
C MET A 164 -9.01 3.02 -11.89
N SER A 165 -9.35 1.79 -11.48
CA SER A 165 -10.19 0.89 -12.27
C SER A 165 -11.60 1.42 -12.52
N GLN A 166 -12.06 2.36 -11.70
CA GLN A 166 -13.36 3.03 -11.84
C GLN A 166 -13.30 4.28 -12.72
N ILE A 167 -12.12 4.72 -13.15
CA ILE A 167 -11.96 5.89 -14.00
C ILE A 167 -12.17 5.49 -15.46
N ALA A 168 -13.29 5.95 -16.02
CA ALA A 168 -13.78 5.51 -17.33
C ALA A 168 -13.19 6.29 -18.52
N THR A 169 -12.59 7.47 -18.29
CA THR A 169 -12.09 8.34 -19.37
C THR A 169 -10.60 8.55 -19.29
N LYS A 170 -9.94 8.60 -20.45
CA LYS A 170 -8.51 8.89 -20.56
C LYS A 170 -8.18 10.29 -19.99
N ASP A 171 -9.05 11.26 -20.19
CA ASP A 171 -8.83 12.63 -19.67
C ASP A 171 -8.79 12.64 -18.14
N SER A 172 -9.73 11.96 -17.47
CA SER A 172 -9.72 11.87 -16.00
C SER A 172 -8.55 11.05 -15.48
N PHE A 173 -8.15 10.00 -16.21
CA PHE A 173 -6.96 9.21 -15.89
C PHE A 173 -5.69 10.06 -16.01
N CYS A 174 -5.57 10.82 -17.09
CA CYS A 174 -4.44 11.71 -17.36
C CYS A 174 -4.32 12.79 -16.28
N GLN A 175 -5.41 13.41 -15.85
CA GLN A 175 -5.39 14.44 -14.80
C GLN A 175 -4.80 13.96 -13.49
N GLU A 176 -5.08 12.72 -13.06
CA GLU A 176 -4.51 12.13 -11.86
C GLU A 176 -2.99 11.96 -11.94
N LEU A 177 -2.46 11.69 -13.13
CA LEU A 177 -1.03 11.49 -13.34
C LEU A 177 -0.29 12.79 -13.62
N GLU A 178 -0.83 13.66 -14.49
CA GLU A 178 -0.21 14.93 -14.87
C GLU A 178 -0.02 15.87 -13.69
N ALA A 179 -0.96 15.88 -12.73
CA ALA A 179 -0.84 16.71 -11.54
C ALA A 179 0.40 16.35 -10.70
N VAL A 180 0.74 15.07 -10.59
CA VAL A 180 1.96 14.62 -9.88
C VAL A 180 3.22 14.97 -10.68
N GLU A 181 3.18 14.82 -12.01
CA GLU A 181 4.30 15.19 -12.89
C GLU A 181 4.61 16.69 -12.81
N ASP A 182 3.57 17.54 -12.80
CA ASP A 182 3.72 18.97 -12.73
C ASP A 182 4.32 19.41 -11.39
N ALA A 183 3.84 18.84 -10.28
CA ALA A 183 4.43 19.09 -8.96
C ALA A 183 5.89 18.60 -8.88
N TYR A 184 6.19 17.43 -9.43
CA TYR A 184 7.56 16.91 -9.49
C TYR A 184 8.47 17.85 -10.28
N ARG A 185 8.02 18.32 -11.45
CA ARG A 185 8.78 19.26 -12.29
C ARG A 185 9.01 20.60 -11.60
N GLU A 186 8.02 21.10 -10.86
CA GLU A 186 8.16 22.32 -10.07
C GLU A 186 9.23 22.19 -8.98
N ILE A 187 9.28 21.04 -8.31
CA ILE A 187 10.23 20.77 -7.20
C ILE A 187 11.64 20.54 -7.71
N THR A 188 11.81 19.75 -8.78
CA THR A 188 13.10 19.21 -9.22
C THR A 188 13.67 19.91 -10.45
N GLY A 189 12.84 20.58 -11.23
CA GLY A 189 13.21 21.12 -12.55
C GLY A 189 13.39 20.06 -13.63
N GLN A 190 13.01 18.79 -13.37
CA GLN A 190 13.19 17.66 -14.27
C GLN A 190 11.83 17.06 -14.63
N ASP A 191 11.76 16.35 -15.76
CA ASP A 191 10.59 15.55 -16.09
C ASP A 191 10.58 14.27 -15.25
N MET A 192 9.40 13.87 -14.76
CA MET A 192 9.22 12.63 -14.01
C MET A 192 9.41 11.41 -14.91
N THR A 193 10.09 10.40 -14.40
CA THR A 193 10.13 9.09 -15.07
C THR A 193 8.72 8.52 -15.15
N LYS A 194 8.33 8.06 -16.34
CA LYS A 194 6.98 7.54 -16.63
C LYS A 194 6.77 6.14 -16.01
N TYR A 195 6.93 6.03 -14.69
CA TYR A 195 6.64 4.84 -13.90
C TYR A 195 5.40 5.08 -13.07
N TYR A 196 4.46 4.17 -13.17
CA TYR A 196 3.16 4.26 -12.53
C TYR A 196 2.89 3.00 -11.71
N ARG A 197 2.30 3.19 -10.54
CA ARG A 197 1.71 2.10 -9.75
C ARG A 197 0.25 2.43 -9.46
N PRO A 198 -0.70 1.56 -9.85
CA PRO A 198 -2.11 1.79 -9.55
C PRO A 198 -2.36 1.71 -8.04
N PRO A 199 -3.07 2.70 -7.45
CA PRO A 199 -3.47 2.68 -6.06
C PRO A 199 -4.14 1.37 -5.67
N GLN A 200 -3.76 0.82 -4.50
CA GLN A 200 -4.29 -0.44 -3.96
C GLN A 200 -4.09 -1.66 -4.87
N GLY A 201 -3.30 -1.55 -5.93
CA GLY A 201 -3.19 -2.58 -6.96
C GLY A 201 -4.47 -2.79 -7.78
N LYS A 202 -5.39 -1.83 -7.75
CA LYS A 202 -6.64 -1.91 -8.53
C LYS A 202 -6.44 -1.47 -9.96
N TYR A 203 -6.81 -2.32 -10.88
CA TYR A 203 -6.62 -2.09 -12.31
C TYR A 203 -7.73 -2.71 -13.17
N SER A 204 -7.79 -2.27 -14.40
CA SER A 204 -8.51 -2.89 -15.51
C SER A 204 -7.62 -2.87 -16.74
N GLU A 205 -7.89 -3.71 -17.73
CA GLU A 205 -7.17 -3.69 -19.01
C GLU A 205 -7.21 -2.30 -19.65
N SER A 206 -8.37 -1.63 -19.60
CA SER A 206 -8.51 -0.28 -20.14
C SER A 206 -7.63 0.75 -19.44
N ASN A 207 -7.42 0.62 -18.12
CA ASN A 207 -6.52 1.53 -17.38
C ASN A 207 -5.05 1.24 -17.67
N LEU A 208 -4.67 -0.03 -17.82
CA LEU A 208 -3.32 -0.40 -18.26
C LEU A 208 -3.03 0.15 -19.65
N GLN A 209 -3.99 0.03 -20.58
CA GLN A 209 -3.88 0.61 -21.90
C GLN A 209 -3.78 2.15 -21.86
N MET A 210 -4.58 2.83 -21.04
CA MET A 210 -4.48 4.30 -20.86
C MET A 210 -3.11 4.70 -20.36
N ALA A 211 -2.54 3.99 -19.37
CA ALA A 211 -1.20 4.25 -18.85
C ALA A 211 -0.14 4.07 -19.96
N GLN A 212 -0.18 2.98 -20.70
CA GLN A 212 0.72 2.71 -21.83
C GLN A 212 0.63 3.79 -22.92
N GLU A 213 -0.58 4.21 -23.31
CA GLU A 213 -0.80 5.27 -24.31
C GLU A 213 -0.29 6.65 -23.84
N LEU A 214 -0.13 6.87 -22.54
CA LEU A 214 0.50 8.06 -21.95
C LEU A 214 2.02 7.89 -21.79
N GLY A 215 2.57 6.75 -22.23
CA GLY A 215 3.98 6.42 -22.16
C GLY A 215 4.44 5.89 -20.79
N TYR A 216 3.52 5.53 -19.91
CA TYR A 216 3.86 4.95 -18.62
C TYR A 216 4.13 3.45 -18.72
N LYS A 217 5.08 2.99 -17.89
CA LYS A 217 5.24 1.59 -17.50
C LYS A 217 4.58 1.36 -16.16
N THR A 218 3.73 0.34 -16.09
CA THR A 218 2.96 0.04 -14.86
C THR A 218 3.67 -1.01 -14.02
N PHE A 219 3.85 -0.74 -12.72
CA PHE A 219 4.54 -1.66 -11.82
C PHE A 219 3.62 -2.13 -10.70
N PHE A 220 3.30 -3.41 -10.70
CA PHE A 220 2.79 -4.15 -9.56
C PHE A 220 3.94 -4.64 -8.67
N TRP A 221 3.76 -5.73 -7.96
CA TRP A 221 4.76 -6.34 -7.08
C TRP A 221 4.61 -7.86 -7.05
N SER A 222 5.66 -8.56 -6.67
CA SER A 222 5.64 -9.99 -6.42
C SER A 222 5.92 -10.34 -4.98
N LEU A 223 6.35 -9.37 -4.17
CA LEU A 223 6.52 -9.52 -2.73
C LEU A 223 6.01 -8.28 -2.02
N ALA A 224 5.09 -8.48 -1.08
CA ALA A 224 4.59 -7.47 -0.16
C ALA A 224 4.10 -8.12 1.14
N TYR A 225 3.90 -7.31 2.15
CA TYR A 225 3.23 -7.72 3.39
C TYR A 225 2.41 -6.55 3.93
N VAL A 226 1.59 -6.81 4.95
CA VAL A 226 0.71 -5.77 5.53
C VAL A 226 1.55 -4.90 6.47
N ASP A 227 1.97 -3.71 6.03
CA ASP A 227 2.86 -2.79 6.74
C ASP A 227 2.31 -1.35 6.82
N TRP A 228 1.12 -1.09 6.26
CA TRP A 228 0.55 0.26 6.12
C TRP A 228 -0.36 0.71 7.27
N TYR A 229 -0.79 -0.19 8.16
CA TYR A 229 -1.62 0.18 9.32
C TYR A 229 -0.78 0.88 10.37
N GLN A 230 -1.07 2.17 10.61
CA GLN A 230 -0.28 3.01 11.50
C GLN A 230 -0.31 2.53 12.97
N ASP A 231 -1.49 2.09 13.43
CA ASP A 231 -1.72 1.64 14.80
C ASP A 231 -1.54 0.13 15.01
N ASP A 232 -1.23 -0.61 13.94
CA ASP A 232 -1.05 -2.07 13.95
C ASP A 232 0.13 -2.47 13.07
N GLN A 233 1.31 -1.99 13.45
CA GLN A 233 2.55 -2.31 12.74
C GLN A 233 2.98 -3.74 13.01
N PRO A 234 3.42 -4.50 11.99
CA PRO A 234 3.90 -5.86 12.17
C PRO A 234 5.14 -5.90 13.07
N ALA A 235 5.25 -6.94 13.88
CA ALA A 235 6.46 -7.16 14.64
C ALA A 235 7.66 -7.39 13.70
N ARG A 236 8.85 -7.00 14.16
CA ARG A 236 10.11 -7.14 13.43
C ARG A 236 10.33 -8.57 12.92
N GLU A 237 10.10 -9.56 13.76
CA GLU A 237 10.25 -10.97 13.41
C GLU A 237 9.27 -11.39 12.31
N GLU A 238 8.03 -10.92 12.38
CA GLU A 238 7.02 -11.18 11.35
C GLU A 238 7.41 -10.54 10.01
N ALA A 239 7.92 -9.31 10.04
CA ALA A 239 8.42 -8.64 8.85
C ALA A 239 9.55 -9.44 8.19
N PHE A 240 10.54 -9.89 8.96
CA PHE A 240 11.61 -10.73 8.42
C PHE A 240 11.11 -12.06 7.88
N ASP A 241 10.22 -12.76 8.59
CA ASP A 241 9.65 -14.02 8.11
C ASP A 241 8.98 -13.87 6.74
N LYS A 242 8.24 -12.76 6.54
CA LYS A 242 7.60 -12.47 5.25
C LYS A 242 8.61 -12.08 4.17
N LEU A 243 9.50 -11.14 4.49
CA LEU A 243 10.41 -10.54 3.51
C LEU A 243 11.56 -11.46 3.12
N LEU A 244 12.03 -12.32 4.02
CA LEU A 244 13.09 -13.30 3.72
C LEU A 244 12.52 -14.61 3.20
N GLY A 245 11.36 -15.06 3.71
CA GLY A 245 10.75 -16.33 3.28
C GLY A 245 10.08 -16.26 1.91
N ARG A 246 9.72 -15.04 1.45
CA ARG A 246 9.06 -14.86 0.15
C ARG A 246 9.95 -14.24 -0.92
N ILE A 247 11.21 -13.89 -0.58
CA ILE A 247 12.13 -13.34 -1.57
C ILE A 247 12.43 -14.38 -2.64
N HIS A 248 12.47 -13.95 -3.88
CA HIS A 248 12.78 -14.80 -5.03
C HIS A 248 13.57 -14.00 -6.08
N PRO A 249 14.28 -14.64 -7.01
CA PRO A 249 14.93 -13.97 -8.13
C PRO A 249 13.96 -13.10 -8.91
N GLY A 250 14.39 -11.89 -9.25
CA GLY A 250 13.57 -10.95 -10.02
C GLY A 250 12.43 -10.27 -9.24
N ALA A 251 12.39 -10.36 -7.91
CA ALA A 251 11.30 -9.82 -7.11
C ALA A 251 11.17 -8.29 -7.22
N ILE A 252 9.98 -7.80 -7.53
CA ILE A 252 9.58 -6.42 -7.23
C ILE A 252 8.99 -6.40 -5.83
N VAL A 253 9.70 -5.76 -4.91
CA VAL A 253 9.30 -5.69 -3.50
C VAL A 253 8.54 -4.39 -3.25
N LEU A 254 7.30 -4.50 -2.77
CA LEU A 254 6.52 -3.36 -2.30
C LEU A 254 6.59 -3.24 -0.79
N LEU A 255 7.04 -2.09 -0.32
CA LEU A 255 6.98 -1.62 1.06
C LEU A 255 6.28 -0.26 1.12
N HIS A 256 5.84 0.16 2.32
CA HIS A 256 5.34 1.52 2.52
C HIS A 256 6.35 2.34 3.33
N SER A 257 6.64 3.56 2.87
CA SER A 257 7.54 4.48 3.58
C SER A 257 6.97 4.98 4.91
N THR A 258 5.66 4.82 5.11
CA THR A 258 4.96 5.16 6.36
C THR A 258 5.15 4.13 7.48
N SER A 259 5.71 2.95 7.18
CA SER A 259 5.91 1.88 8.16
C SER A 259 7.09 2.14 9.08
N SER A 260 6.83 2.22 10.38
CA SER A 260 7.89 2.32 11.39
C SER A 260 8.72 1.03 11.47
N THR A 261 8.10 -0.12 11.22
CA THR A 261 8.82 -1.40 11.17
C THR A 261 9.80 -1.42 10.01
N ASN A 262 9.39 -0.96 8.81
CA ASN A 262 10.29 -0.87 7.66
C ASN A 262 11.47 0.07 7.95
N ALA A 263 11.22 1.22 8.56
CA ALA A 263 12.27 2.17 8.94
C ALA A 263 13.27 1.55 9.93
N GLU A 264 12.78 0.78 10.91
CA GLU A 264 13.62 0.11 11.89
C GLU A 264 14.48 -1.00 11.29
N ILE A 265 13.91 -1.82 10.39
CA ILE A 265 14.58 -3.04 9.91
C ILE A 265 15.39 -2.84 8.63
N MET A 266 15.25 -1.73 7.92
CA MET A 266 15.76 -1.56 6.54
C MET A 266 17.24 -1.88 6.40
N ASP A 267 18.08 -1.37 7.30
CA ASP A 267 19.53 -1.61 7.29
C ASP A 267 19.87 -3.11 7.43
N GLU A 268 19.22 -3.79 8.37
CA GLU A 268 19.43 -5.22 8.56
C GLU A 268 18.80 -6.06 7.45
N LEU A 269 17.66 -5.65 6.92
CA LEU A 269 16.99 -6.33 5.81
C LEU A 269 17.87 -6.34 4.55
N LEU A 270 18.45 -5.20 4.21
CA LEU A 270 19.38 -5.09 3.08
C LEU A 270 20.62 -5.97 3.30
N THR A 271 21.20 -5.94 4.51
CA THR A 271 22.31 -6.84 4.87
C THR A 271 21.93 -8.32 4.68
N LYS A 272 20.76 -8.74 5.14
CA LYS A 272 20.31 -10.13 5.01
C LYS A 272 20.08 -10.55 3.56
N TRP A 273 19.51 -9.67 2.72
CA TRP A 273 19.36 -9.95 1.29
C TRP A 273 20.71 -10.07 0.58
N GLU A 274 21.68 -9.21 0.93
CA GLU A 274 23.07 -9.32 0.44
C GLU A 274 23.72 -10.66 0.88
N GLU A 275 23.58 -11.05 2.15
CA GLU A 275 24.06 -12.34 2.67
C GLU A 275 23.42 -13.56 1.98
N MET A 276 22.14 -13.44 1.56
CA MET A 276 21.43 -14.44 0.75
C MET A 276 21.90 -14.43 -0.72
N GLY A 277 22.75 -13.47 -1.11
CA GLY A 277 23.31 -13.30 -2.45
C GLY A 277 22.44 -12.50 -3.40
N TYR A 278 21.45 -11.75 -2.89
CA TYR A 278 20.65 -10.84 -3.71
C TYR A 278 21.37 -9.50 -3.94
N THR A 279 21.13 -8.93 -5.10
CA THR A 279 21.54 -7.56 -5.45
C THR A 279 20.32 -6.71 -5.70
N VAL A 280 20.24 -5.55 -5.05
CA VAL A 280 19.17 -4.57 -5.33
C VAL A 280 19.55 -3.81 -6.61
N ARG A 281 18.67 -3.83 -7.60
CA ARG A 281 18.83 -3.07 -8.85
C ARG A 281 17.73 -2.03 -9.02
N PRO A 282 18.00 -0.93 -9.71
CA PRO A 282 16.97 0.07 -10.02
C PRO A 282 15.96 -0.50 -11.04
N LEU A 283 14.67 -0.17 -10.88
CA LEU A 283 13.59 -0.63 -11.77
C LEU A 283 13.82 -0.35 -13.26
N LYS A 284 14.65 0.64 -13.59
CA LYS A 284 15.00 0.93 -14.99
C LYS A 284 15.67 -0.25 -15.70
N GLU A 285 16.43 -1.08 -14.99
CA GLU A 285 17.10 -2.25 -15.57
C GLU A 285 16.12 -3.36 -15.96
N LEU A 286 14.97 -3.45 -15.28
CA LEU A 286 13.87 -4.34 -15.66
C LEU A 286 13.07 -3.76 -16.84
N ALA A 287 12.96 -2.46 -16.95
CA ALA A 287 12.05 -1.78 -17.86
C ALA A 287 12.71 -1.36 -19.20
N GLU A 288 14.02 -1.51 -19.36
CA GLU A 288 14.77 -1.25 -20.60
C GLU A 288 14.96 -2.53 -21.42
#